data_5b568990e17f4c14966329f9a2b45a22
#
_entry.id   5b568990e17f4c14966329f9a2b45a22
#
_cell.length_a   1.000
_cell.length_b   1.000
_cell.length_c   1.000
_cell.angle_alpha   90.00
_cell.angle_beta   90.00
_cell.angle_gamma   90.00
#
_symmetry.space_group_name_H-M   'P 1'
#
loop_
_entity.id
_entity.type
_entity.pdbx_description
1 polymer ?
#
loop_
_entity_poly.entity_id
_entity_poly.type
_entity_poly.pdbx_seq_one_letter_code
_entity_poly.pdbx_strand_id
1 'polypeptide(L)'
;MKEEHKKEIEKWCDFISKNIRGKKTQEALSHYVQKLILNNAPVIIDFNHLAELFGMQREILASIVFKSSSFYYNFEIPKRNGGLRQISAPYPVLLNAQRWIYDNILIHQPLHVSSKGFMKNISIVDNAKEHLNQTYLLKMDIENFFPSIKINRIISIFRNLGYTKKISYYLASVCCLNQELPQGAATSPTLSNIIAKRLDYRLTGFADKFDLKYTR
;
A
#
# COMPACT_ATOMS: atom_id res chain seq x y z
N MET A 1 2.51 -3.70 24.03
CA MET A 1 1.22 -3.54 23.31
C MET A 1 0.61 -2.23 23.78
N LYS A 2 0.20 -1.36 22.85
CA LYS A 2 -0.46 -0.09 23.22
C LYS A 2 -1.80 -0.39 23.91
N GLU A 3 -2.20 0.44 24.85
CA GLU A 3 -3.44 0.25 25.61
C GLU A 3 -4.69 0.30 24.70
N GLU A 4 -4.65 1.14 23.67
CA GLU A 4 -5.70 1.21 22.66
C GLU A 4 -5.90 -0.12 21.92
N HIS A 5 -4.81 -0.78 21.49
CA HIS A 5 -4.89 -2.09 20.83
C HIS A 5 -5.51 -3.15 21.76
N LYS A 6 -5.20 -3.12 23.05
CA LYS A 6 -5.77 -4.06 24.01
C LYS A 6 -7.28 -3.90 24.13
N LYS A 7 -7.75 -2.67 24.29
CA LYS A 7 -9.19 -2.35 24.38
C LYS A 7 -9.94 -2.73 23.09
N GLU A 8 -9.32 -2.50 21.94
CA GLU A 8 -9.93 -2.87 20.64
C GLU A 8 -10.01 -4.39 20.46
N ILE A 9 -8.96 -5.12 20.82
CA ILE A 9 -8.95 -6.59 20.80
C ILE A 9 -10.03 -7.15 21.71
N GLU A 10 -10.17 -6.64 22.94
CA GLU A 10 -11.20 -7.06 23.90
C GLU A 10 -12.62 -6.86 23.34
N LYS A 11 -12.91 -5.71 22.72
CA LYS A 11 -14.20 -5.46 22.08
C LYS A 11 -14.51 -6.46 20.97
N TRP A 12 -13.52 -6.76 20.12
CA TRP A 12 -13.69 -7.75 19.07
C TRP A 12 -13.89 -9.15 19.61
N CYS A 13 -13.13 -9.57 20.62
CA CYS A 13 -13.28 -10.87 21.27
C CYS A 13 -14.67 -11.03 21.90
N ASP A 14 -15.16 -10.00 22.55
CA ASP A 14 -16.51 -9.95 23.12
C ASP A 14 -17.59 -10.09 22.02
N PHE A 15 -17.45 -9.36 20.93
CA PHE A 15 -18.36 -9.45 19.79
C PHE A 15 -18.35 -10.85 19.18
N ILE A 16 -17.16 -11.43 18.96
CA ILE A 16 -16.98 -12.77 18.40
C ILE A 16 -17.63 -13.82 19.30
N SER A 17 -17.43 -13.75 20.62
CA SER A 17 -17.99 -14.71 21.58
C SER A 17 -19.51 -14.71 21.59
N LYS A 18 -20.14 -13.55 21.41
CA LYS A 18 -21.60 -13.38 21.41
C LYS A 18 -22.28 -13.76 20.11
N ASN A 19 -21.60 -13.56 18.96
CA ASN A 19 -22.24 -13.65 17.65
C ASN A 19 -21.79 -14.85 16.80
N ILE A 20 -20.67 -15.47 17.13
CA ILE A 20 -20.12 -16.59 16.35
C ILE A 20 -20.29 -17.89 17.12
N ARG A 21 -20.83 -18.93 16.45
CA ARG A 21 -20.96 -20.27 17.02
C ARG A 21 -19.73 -21.11 16.70
N GLY A 22 -19.31 -21.92 17.69
CA GLY A 22 -18.21 -22.86 17.53
C GLY A 22 -16.86 -22.31 17.99
N LYS A 23 -16.34 -22.91 19.07
CA LYS A 23 -15.12 -22.50 19.77
C LYS A 23 -13.90 -22.36 18.85
N LYS A 24 -13.69 -23.33 17.95
CA LYS A 24 -12.59 -23.31 16.98
C LYS A 24 -12.65 -22.13 16.01
N THR A 25 -13.87 -21.73 15.57
CA THR A 25 -14.07 -20.57 14.70
C THR A 25 -13.84 -19.27 15.46
N GLN A 26 -14.29 -19.19 16.71
CA GLN A 26 -14.04 -18.03 17.59
C GLN A 26 -12.54 -17.81 17.81
N GLU A 27 -11.80 -18.88 18.12
CA GLU A 27 -10.34 -18.82 18.33
C GLU A 27 -9.61 -18.35 17.06
N ALA A 28 -9.95 -18.91 15.90
CA ALA A 28 -9.34 -18.53 14.62
C ALA A 28 -9.61 -17.06 14.26
N LEU A 29 -10.85 -16.61 14.48
CA LEU A 29 -11.23 -15.22 14.19
C LEU A 29 -10.61 -14.24 15.18
N SER A 30 -10.55 -14.57 16.46
CA SER A 30 -9.87 -13.77 17.48
C SER A 30 -8.38 -13.62 17.18
N HIS A 31 -7.71 -14.70 16.75
CA HIS A 31 -6.31 -14.64 16.34
C HIS A 31 -6.10 -13.76 15.10
N TYR A 32 -7.00 -13.86 14.11
CA TYR A 32 -6.99 -13.03 12.91
C TYR A 32 -7.12 -11.54 13.25
N VAL A 33 -8.11 -11.18 14.06
CA VAL A 33 -8.36 -9.82 14.54
C VAL A 33 -7.15 -9.26 15.30
N GLN A 34 -6.65 -10.04 16.26
CA GLN A 34 -5.47 -9.65 17.04
C GLN A 34 -4.27 -9.34 16.16
N LYS A 35 -4.01 -10.18 15.16
CA LYS A 35 -2.90 -9.98 14.21
C LYS A 35 -3.03 -8.69 13.42
N LEU A 36 -4.23 -8.36 12.95
CA LEU A 36 -4.48 -7.11 12.19
C LEU A 36 -4.28 -5.88 13.07
N ILE A 37 -4.87 -5.85 14.25
CA ILE A 37 -4.77 -4.72 15.18
C ILE A 37 -3.32 -4.46 15.58
N LEU A 38 -2.54 -5.51 15.87
CA LEU A 38 -1.12 -5.39 16.20
C LEU A 38 -0.28 -4.82 15.04
N ASN A 39 -0.72 -5.01 13.80
CA ASN A 39 -0.09 -4.45 12.61
C ASN A 39 -0.68 -3.08 12.19
N ASN A 40 -1.48 -2.43 13.05
CA ASN A 40 -2.20 -1.19 12.76
C ASN A 40 -3.01 -1.27 11.47
N ALA A 41 -3.67 -2.41 11.24
CA ALA A 41 -4.49 -2.66 10.07
C ALA A 41 -5.96 -2.87 10.50
N PRO A 42 -6.93 -2.23 9.84
CA PRO A 42 -8.35 -2.39 10.17
C PRO A 42 -8.81 -3.83 9.95
N VAL A 43 -9.75 -4.26 10.77
CA VAL A 43 -10.34 -5.60 10.65
C VAL A 43 -11.28 -5.63 9.46
N ILE A 44 -11.03 -6.53 8.52
CA ILE A 44 -11.87 -6.78 7.34
C ILE A 44 -12.23 -8.27 7.34
N ILE A 45 -13.48 -8.59 7.59
CA ILE A 45 -13.94 -9.97 7.76
C ILE A 45 -14.16 -10.65 6.40
N ASP A 46 -14.93 -10.01 5.53
CA ASP A 46 -15.31 -10.56 4.23
C ASP A 46 -15.48 -9.46 3.16
N PHE A 47 -15.98 -9.85 2.00
CA PHE A 47 -16.16 -8.97 0.86
C PHE A 47 -17.26 -7.93 1.08
N ASN A 48 -18.34 -8.28 1.79
CA ASN A 48 -19.45 -7.37 2.07
C ASN A 48 -18.99 -6.29 3.05
N HIS A 49 -18.32 -6.69 4.13
CA HIS A 49 -17.73 -5.77 5.10
C HIS A 49 -16.72 -4.81 4.42
N LEU A 50 -15.92 -5.30 3.45
CA LEU A 50 -15.02 -4.44 2.69
C LEU A 50 -15.78 -3.41 1.84
N ALA A 51 -16.90 -3.79 1.21
CA ALA A 51 -17.75 -2.87 0.46
C ALA A 51 -18.36 -1.78 1.37
N GLU A 52 -18.83 -2.16 2.55
CA GLU A 52 -19.37 -1.24 3.56
C GLU A 52 -18.29 -0.25 4.04
N LEU A 53 -17.07 -0.71 4.31
CA LEU A 53 -15.94 0.15 4.68
C LEU A 53 -15.56 1.15 3.59
N PHE A 54 -15.72 0.78 2.32
CA PHE A 54 -15.52 1.69 1.20
C PHE A 54 -16.73 2.60 0.92
N GLY A 55 -17.85 2.39 1.60
CA GLY A 55 -19.08 3.14 1.39
C GLY A 55 -19.71 2.89 0.02
N MET A 56 -19.61 1.66 -0.52
CA MET A 56 -20.11 1.32 -1.83
C MET A 56 -20.92 0.02 -1.84
N GLN A 57 -21.74 -0.15 -2.86
CA GLN A 57 -22.48 -1.39 -3.08
C GLN A 57 -21.53 -2.53 -3.46
N ARG A 58 -21.88 -3.76 -3.05
CA ARG A 58 -21.11 -4.97 -3.32
C ARG A 58 -20.83 -5.19 -4.80
N GLU A 59 -21.81 -4.90 -5.65
CA GLU A 59 -21.75 -5.05 -7.11
C GLU A 59 -20.71 -4.11 -7.73
N ILE A 60 -20.59 -2.90 -7.18
CA ILE A 60 -19.59 -1.92 -7.60
C ILE A 60 -18.21 -2.42 -7.22
N LEU A 61 -18.02 -2.88 -5.98
CA LEU A 61 -16.76 -3.46 -5.55
C LEU A 61 -16.36 -4.69 -6.40
N ALA A 62 -17.33 -5.57 -6.71
CA ALA A 62 -17.08 -6.71 -7.59
C ALA A 62 -16.64 -6.26 -8.99
N SER A 63 -17.29 -5.24 -9.54
CA SER A 63 -16.88 -4.68 -10.84
C SER A 63 -15.47 -4.08 -10.80
N ILE A 64 -15.09 -3.38 -9.72
CA ILE A 64 -13.73 -2.86 -9.52
C ILE A 64 -12.72 -4.01 -9.46
N VAL A 65 -13.00 -5.06 -8.71
CA VAL A 65 -12.07 -6.19 -8.51
C VAL A 65 -11.85 -6.99 -9.78
N PHE A 66 -12.91 -7.21 -10.59
CA PHE A 66 -12.84 -8.08 -11.76
C PHE A 66 -12.72 -7.36 -13.10
N LYS A 67 -13.02 -6.05 -13.15
CA LYS A 67 -13.00 -5.22 -14.37
C LYS A 67 -12.39 -3.83 -14.07
N SER A 68 -11.25 -3.79 -13.38
CA SER A 68 -10.63 -2.54 -12.92
C SER A 68 -10.40 -1.50 -14.03
N SER A 69 -10.16 -1.95 -15.27
CA SER A 69 -9.91 -1.04 -16.41
C SER A 69 -11.06 -0.08 -16.69
N SER A 70 -12.32 -0.47 -16.42
CA SER A 70 -13.47 0.39 -16.59
C SER A 70 -13.56 1.54 -15.59
N PHE A 71 -12.73 1.52 -14.56
CA PHE A 71 -12.69 2.53 -13.49
C PHE A 71 -11.50 3.47 -13.59
N TYR A 72 -10.78 3.46 -14.72
CA TYR A 72 -9.68 4.38 -15.02
C TYR A 72 -9.93 5.13 -16.32
N TYR A 73 -9.47 6.36 -16.38
CA TYR A 73 -9.30 7.08 -17.62
C TYR A 73 -7.81 7.32 -17.88
N ASN A 74 -7.41 7.20 -19.14
CA ASN A 74 -6.02 7.28 -19.55
C ASN A 74 -5.78 8.59 -20.31
N PHE A 75 -4.65 9.23 -20.01
CA PHE A 75 -4.16 10.39 -20.74
C PHE A 75 -2.64 10.43 -20.75
N GLU A 76 -2.08 11.23 -21.62
CA GLU A 76 -0.64 11.33 -21.80
C GLU A 76 -0.12 12.69 -21.33
N ILE A 77 1.04 12.67 -20.69
CA ILE A 77 1.75 13.86 -20.24
C ILE A 77 3.14 13.86 -20.88
N PRO A 78 3.61 15.00 -21.48
CA PRO A 78 4.95 15.09 -22.03
C PRO A 78 6.02 14.93 -20.93
N LYS A 79 7.06 14.13 -21.22
CA LYS A 79 8.24 14.01 -20.36
C LYS A 79 9.20 15.15 -20.64
N ARG A 80 9.97 15.57 -19.62
CA ARG A 80 10.99 16.64 -19.77
C ARG A 80 12.07 16.32 -20.82
N ASN A 81 12.40 15.05 -20.99
CA ASN A 81 13.45 14.57 -21.91
C ASN A 81 12.88 14.04 -23.24
N GLY A 82 11.67 14.47 -23.61
CA GLY A 82 10.96 13.97 -24.78
C GLY A 82 10.18 12.68 -24.55
N GLY A 83 9.21 12.41 -25.44
CA GLY A 83 8.27 11.30 -25.34
C GLY A 83 7.09 11.58 -24.41
N LEU A 84 6.18 10.60 -24.29
CA LEU A 84 4.95 10.69 -23.55
C LEU A 84 4.99 9.75 -22.35
N ARG A 85 4.31 10.15 -21.27
CA ARG A 85 4.07 9.32 -20.09
C ARG A 85 2.58 9.03 -20.01
N GLN A 86 2.20 7.77 -20.05
CA GLN A 86 0.83 7.34 -19.84
C GLN A 86 0.46 7.44 -18.35
N ILE A 87 -0.65 8.12 -18.07
CA ILE A 87 -1.23 8.24 -16.75
C ILE A 87 -2.60 7.57 -16.78
N SER A 88 -2.83 6.69 -15.83
CA SER A 88 -4.13 6.05 -15.60
C SER A 88 -4.70 6.57 -14.31
N ALA A 89 -5.61 7.53 -14.39
CA ALA A 89 -6.23 8.13 -13.22
C ALA A 89 -7.55 7.42 -12.90
N PRO A 90 -7.79 7.06 -11.62
CA PRO A 90 -9.01 6.40 -11.22
C PRO A 90 -10.21 7.35 -11.22
N TYR A 91 -11.37 6.88 -11.65
CA TYR A 91 -12.63 7.60 -11.45
C TYR A 91 -12.95 7.75 -9.95
N PRO A 92 -13.80 8.73 -9.56
CA PRO A 92 -14.03 9.07 -8.15
C PRO A 92 -14.37 7.89 -7.24
N VAL A 93 -15.17 6.94 -7.72
CA VAL A 93 -15.56 5.75 -6.93
C VAL A 93 -14.35 4.90 -6.57
N LEU A 94 -13.48 4.61 -7.53
CA LEU A 94 -12.25 3.85 -7.30
C LEU A 94 -11.23 4.67 -6.49
N LEU A 95 -11.12 5.98 -6.79
CA LEU A 95 -10.24 6.88 -6.06
C LEU A 95 -10.57 6.93 -4.56
N ASN A 96 -11.85 6.96 -4.19
CA ASN A 96 -12.28 6.94 -2.80
C ASN A 96 -11.89 5.64 -2.09
N ALA A 97 -12.07 4.48 -2.75
CA ALA A 97 -11.62 3.20 -2.21
C ALA A 97 -10.08 3.15 -2.04
N GLN A 98 -9.33 3.66 -3.01
CA GLN A 98 -7.86 3.76 -2.93
C GLN A 98 -7.40 4.71 -1.82
N ARG A 99 -8.07 5.85 -1.63
CA ARG A 99 -7.80 6.77 -0.52
C ARG A 99 -8.09 6.11 0.82
N TRP A 100 -9.20 5.39 0.93
CA TRP A 100 -9.50 4.65 2.15
C TRP A 100 -8.40 3.63 2.49
N ILE A 101 -7.91 2.86 1.51
CA ILE A 101 -6.79 1.93 1.70
C ILE A 101 -5.53 2.70 2.14
N TYR A 102 -5.23 3.82 1.51
CA TYR A 102 -4.09 4.64 1.86
C TYR A 102 -4.18 5.14 3.31
N ASP A 103 -5.29 5.77 3.68
CA ASP A 103 -5.47 6.42 4.97
C ASP A 103 -5.56 5.43 6.14
N ASN A 104 -6.19 4.26 5.92
CA ASN A 104 -6.44 3.29 6.99
C ASN A 104 -5.42 2.15 7.08
N ILE A 105 -4.68 1.88 5.99
CA ILE A 105 -3.75 0.75 5.95
C ILE A 105 -2.32 1.20 5.65
N LEU A 106 -2.11 1.89 4.52
CA LEU A 106 -0.77 2.09 3.98
C LEU A 106 0.02 3.17 4.70
N ILE A 107 -0.63 4.22 5.18
CA ILE A 107 0.03 5.34 5.89
C ILE A 107 0.72 4.89 7.19
N HIS A 108 0.24 3.80 7.78
CA HIS A 108 0.78 3.23 9.02
C HIS A 108 1.98 2.30 8.79
N GLN A 109 2.34 2.04 7.52
CA GLN A 109 3.43 1.13 7.22
C GLN A 109 4.79 1.83 7.30
N PRO A 110 5.77 1.24 8.01
CA PRO A 110 7.09 1.85 8.13
C PRO A 110 7.81 1.80 6.79
N LEU A 111 8.27 2.97 6.32
CA LEU A 111 9.08 3.13 5.13
C LEU A 111 10.56 3.26 5.50
N HIS A 112 11.45 3.12 4.53
CA HIS A 112 12.88 3.32 4.75
C HIS A 112 13.24 4.81 4.78
N VAL A 113 14.19 5.21 5.62
CA VAL A 113 14.60 6.63 5.80
C VAL A 113 15.18 7.25 4.53
N SER A 114 15.80 6.44 3.68
CA SER A 114 16.35 6.87 2.39
C SER A 114 15.27 7.09 1.31
N SER A 115 14.03 6.64 1.54
CA SER A 115 12.91 6.92 0.64
C SER A 115 12.42 8.34 0.90
N LYS A 116 12.87 9.31 0.10
CA LYS A 116 12.47 10.73 0.21
C LYS A 116 11.29 11.07 -0.70
N GLY A 117 11.11 10.30 -1.79
CA GLY A 117 10.00 10.48 -2.72
C GLY A 117 8.66 10.01 -2.14
N PHE A 118 7.59 10.77 -2.42
CA PHE A 118 6.21 10.44 -2.01
C PHE A 118 5.99 10.30 -0.49
N MET A 119 6.85 10.93 0.29
CA MET A 119 6.74 10.94 1.75
C MET A 119 6.02 12.21 2.21
N LYS A 120 5.11 12.06 3.18
CA LYS A 120 4.46 13.21 3.80
C LYS A 120 5.50 14.04 4.57
N ASN A 121 5.45 15.36 4.40
CA ASN A 121 6.34 16.33 5.06
C ASN A 121 7.83 16.22 4.69
N ILE A 122 8.16 15.56 3.58
CA ILE A 122 9.53 15.54 3.02
C ILE A 122 9.50 16.25 1.65
N SER A 123 10.34 17.25 1.50
CA SER A 123 10.47 18.02 0.26
C SER A 123 11.65 17.54 -0.59
N ILE A 124 11.69 18.00 -1.84
CA ILE A 124 12.85 17.78 -2.71
C ILE A 124 14.13 18.44 -2.16
N VAL A 125 13.97 19.52 -1.38
CA VAL A 125 15.08 20.20 -0.70
C VAL A 125 15.68 19.30 0.38
N ASP A 126 14.86 18.59 1.15
CA ASP A 126 15.33 17.66 2.18
C ASP A 126 16.10 16.48 1.55
N ASN A 127 15.66 16.02 0.38
CA ASN A 127 16.43 15.04 -0.38
C ASN A 127 17.77 15.60 -0.86
N ALA A 128 17.80 16.82 -1.39
CA ALA A 128 19.03 17.45 -1.87
C ALA A 128 20.05 17.73 -0.76
N LYS A 129 19.57 18.11 0.44
CA LYS A 129 20.44 18.35 1.62
C LYS A 129 21.28 17.15 2.02
N GLU A 130 20.82 15.93 1.82
CA GLU A 130 21.57 14.70 2.12
C GLU A 130 22.85 14.58 1.27
N HIS A 131 22.89 15.24 0.11
CA HIS A 131 23.99 15.17 -0.85
C HIS A 131 24.86 16.43 -0.90
N LEU A 132 24.69 17.36 0.05
CA LEU A 132 25.53 18.54 0.14
C LEU A 132 26.99 18.14 0.45
N ASN A 133 27.93 18.93 -0.10
CA ASN A 133 29.37 18.75 0.09
C ASN A 133 29.92 17.40 -0.44
N GLN A 134 29.19 16.73 -1.35
CA GLN A 134 29.70 15.53 -2.03
C GLN A 134 30.42 15.92 -3.33
N THR A 135 31.60 15.35 -3.56
CA THR A 135 32.39 15.60 -4.77
C THR A 135 31.75 14.99 -6.00
N TYR A 136 31.08 13.85 -5.86
CA TYR A 136 30.45 13.11 -6.94
C TYR A 136 28.98 12.79 -6.62
N LEU A 137 28.13 12.87 -7.63
CA LEU A 137 26.72 12.48 -7.55
C LEU A 137 26.40 11.49 -8.67
N LEU A 138 26.04 10.26 -8.30
CA LEU A 138 25.50 9.27 -9.23
C LEU A 138 23.98 9.30 -9.16
N LYS A 139 23.32 9.57 -10.28
CA LYS A 139 21.87 9.52 -10.43
C LYS A 139 21.49 8.38 -11.34
N MET A 140 20.62 7.49 -10.83
CA MET A 140 20.05 6.37 -11.58
C MET A 140 18.53 6.45 -11.57
N ASP A 141 17.87 5.93 -12.61
CA ASP A 141 16.42 5.82 -12.69
C ASP A 141 16.03 4.37 -13.02
N ILE A 142 14.92 3.92 -12.44
CA ILE A 142 14.38 2.58 -12.71
C ILE A 142 13.35 2.70 -13.81
N GLU A 143 13.66 2.16 -14.98
CA GLU A 143 12.75 2.14 -16.11
C GLU A 143 11.47 1.36 -15.77
N ASN A 144 10.32 1.94 -16.14
CA ASN A 144 8.99 1.34 -15.94
C ASN A 144 8.74 0.84 -14.50
N PHE A 145 9.24 1.59 -13.51
CA PHE A 145 9.20 1.15 -12.10
C PHE A 145 7.80 0.73 -11.64
N PHE A 146 6.77 1.55 -11.83
CA PHE A 146 5.41 1.22 -11.41
C PHE A 146 4.86 -0.02 -12.13
N PRO A 147 4.86 -0.10 -13.47
CA PRO A 147 4.37 -1.28 -14.20
C PRO A 147 5.17 -2.55 -13.91
N SER A 148 6.43 -2.45 -13.49
CA SER A 148 7.23 -3.62 -13.07
C SER A 148 6.73 -4.26 -11.79
N ILE A 149 5.92 -3.54 -11.01
CA ILE A 149 5.35 -4.03 -9.75
C ILE A 149 4.04 -4.76 -10.04
N LYS A 150 4.11 -6.09 -10.05
CA LYS A 150 2.94 -6.94 -10.33
C LYS A 150 2.08 -7.16 -9.08
N ILE A 151 0.80 -7.44 -9.29
CA ILE A 151 -0.22 -7.62 -8.25
C ILE A 151 0.20 -8.62 -7.15
N ASN A 152 0.93 -9.68 -7.50
CA ASN A 152 1.39 -10.67 -6.53
C ASN A 152 2.26 -10.06 -5.42
N ARG A 153 3.05 -9.04 -5.74
CA ARG A 153 3.85 -8.31 -4.74
C ARG A 153 2.96 -7.47 -3.83
N ILE A 154 1.90 -6.88 -4.37
CA ILE A 154 0.90 -6.12 -3.60
C ILE A 154 0.09 -7.05 -2.69
N ILE A 155 -0.37 -8.21 -3.19
CA ILE A 155 -1.02 -9.25 -2.38
C ILE A 155 -0.12 -9.64 -1.19
N SER A 156 1.18 -9.80 -1.43
CA SER A 156 2.13 -10.16 -0.37
C SER A 156 2.22 -9.10 0.74
N ILE A 157 2.11 -7.80 0.41
CA ILE A 157 2.06 -6.72 1.41
C ILE A 157 0.87 -6.94 2.34
N PHE A 158 -0.33 -7.07 1.78
CA PHE A 158 -1.55 -7.25 2.58
C PHE A 158 -1.56 -8.57 3.37
N ARG A 159 -1.00 -9.63 2.81
CA ARG A 159 -0.82 -10.90 3.54
C ARG A 159 0.12 -10.78 4.74
N ASN A 160 1.20 -10.05 4.59
CA ASN A 160 2.15 -9.82 5.68
C ASN A 160 1.53 -9.01 6.83
N LEU A 161 0.56 -8.13 6.52
CA LEU A 161 -0.23 -7.43 7.53
C LEU A 161 -1.17 -8.36 8.31
N GLY A 162 -1.49 -9.54 7.78
CA GLY A 162 -2.35 -10.52 8.43
C GLY A 162 -3.63 -10.83 7.70
N TYR A 163 -3.96 -10.14 6.64
CA TYR A 163 -5.19 -10.39 5.88
C TYR A 163 -5.23 -11.79 5.28
N THR A 164 -6.43 -12.36 5.16
CA THR A 164 -6.66 -13.62 4.46
C THR A 164 -6.25 -13.51 2.99
N LYS A 165 -6.02 -14.65 2.32
CA LYS A 165 -5.68 -14.66 0.89
C LYS A 165 -6.73 -13.94 0.04
N LYS A 166 -8.01 -14.13 0.36
CA LYS A 166 -9.13 -13.49 -0.36
C LYS A 166 -9.14 -11.98 -0.18
N ILE A 167 -9.07 -11.50 1.05
CA ILE A 167 -9.06 -10.05 1.34
C ILE A 167 -7.81 -9.38 0.75
N SER A 168 -6.64 -10.00 0.87
CA SER A 168 -5.41 -9.47 0.26
C SER A 168 -5.51 -9.35 -1.25
N TYR A 169 -6.18 -10.28 -1.92
CA TYR A 169 -6.45 -10.22 -3.35
C TYR A 169 -7.40 -9.06 -3.70
N TYR A 170 -8.48 -8.88 -2.94
CA TYR A 170 -9.44 -7.80 -3.18
C TYR A 170 -8.78 -6.42 -3.00
N LEU A 171 -8.05 -6.22 -1.91
CA LEU A 171 -7.32 -4.98 -1.65
C LEU A 171 -6.27 -4.70 -2.75
N ALA A 172 -5.53 -5.72 -3.18
CA ALA A 172 -4.55 -5.57 -4.25
C ALA A 172 -5.21 -5.25 -5.60
N SER A 173 -6.36 -5.86 -5.92
CA SER A 173 -7.11 -5.59 -7.15
C SER A 173 -7.62 -4.15 -7.22
N VAL A 174 -8.04 -3.56 -6.10
CA VAL A 174 -8.42 -2.14 -6.01
C VAL A 174 -7.23 -1.21 -6.27
N CYS A 175 -6.01 -1.66 -5.92
CA CYS A 175 -4.78 -0.87 -6.10
C CYS A 175 -4.13 -1.03 -7.48
N CYS A 176 -4.51 -2.05 -8.25
CA CYS A 176 -3.86 -2.42 -9.51
C CYS A 176 -4.75 -2.17 -10.73
N LEU A 177 -4.10 -1.91 -11.86
CA LEU A 177 -4.70 -1.90 -13.19
C LEU A 177 -3.97 -2.95 -14.04
N ASN A 178 -4.73 -3.84 -14.71
CA ASN A 178 -4.14 -4.89 -15.56
C ASN A 178 -3.04 -5.71 -14.86
N GLN A 179 -3.25 -6.08 -13.61
CA GLN A 179 -2.30 -6.83 -12.77
C GLN A 179 -0.99 -6.10 -12.43
N GLU A 180 -0.91 -4.79 -12.64
CA GLU A 180 0.26 -3.95 -12.43
C GLU A 180 -0.09 -2.72 -11.59
N LEU A 181 0.92 -2.10 -11.00
CA LEU A 181 0.73 -0.85 -10.27
C LEU A 181 0.65 0.32 -11.28
N PRO A 182 -0.50 1.02 -11.38
CA PRO A 182 -0.67 2.08 -12.37
C PRO A 182 0.05 3.37 -11.96
N GLN A 183 0.48 4.16 -12.95
CA GLN A 183 0.88 5.55 -12.75
C GLN A 183 -0.38 6.43 -12.72
N GLY A 184 -0.67 7.02 -11.55
CA GLY A 184 -1.83 7.90 -11.35
C GLY A 184 -2.80 7.46 -10.25
N ALA A 185 -2.70 6.23 -9.74
CA ALA A 185 -3.51 5.79 -8.60
C ALA A 185 -2.99 6.35 -7.27
N ALA A 186 -3.90 6.65 -6.36
CA ALA A 186 -3.58 7.23 -5.04
C ALA A 186 -2.69 6.34 -4.16
N THR A 187 -2.79 5.02 -4.31
CA THR A 187 -2.02 4.04 -3.52
C THR A 187 -0.65 3.72 -4.10
N SER A 188 -0.44 3.96 -5.40
CA SER A 188 0.78 3.54 -6.11
C SER A 188 2.09 4.09 -5.52
N PRO A 189 2.18 5.37 -5.13
CA PRO A 189 3.41 5.92 -4.56
C PRO A 189 3.83 5.19 -3.27
N THR A 190 2.91 5.01 -2.33
CA THR A 190 3.21 4.37 -1.04
C THR A 190 3.48 2.88 -1.19
N LEU A 191 2.70 2.17 -2.01
CA LEU A 191 2.95 0.76 -2.30
C LEU A 191 4.33 0.54 -2.94
N SER A 192 4.73 1.41 -3.86
CA SER A 192 6.07 1.34 -4.47
C SER A 192 7.18 1.53 -3.43
N ASN A 193 7.01 2.45 -2.48
CA ASN A 193 7.95 2.67 -1.37
C ASN A 193 8.04 1.45 -0.44
N ILE A 194 6.90 0.84 -0.09
CA ILE A 194 6.87 -0.38 0.74
C ILE A 194 7.62 -1.53 0.05
N ILE A 195 7.42 -1.71 -1.26
CA ILE A 195 8.09 -2.77 -2.04
C ILE A 195 9.58 -2.51 -2.18
N ALA A 196 9.98 -1.27 -2.42
CA ALA A 196 11.39 -0.91 -2.58
C ALA A 196 12.17 -0.93 -1.25
N LYS A 197 11.49 -1.01 -0.10
CA LYS A 197 12.12 -0.99 1.23
C LYS A 197 13.30 -1.97 1.35
N ARG A 198 13.17 -3.19 0.81
CA ARG A 198 14.27 -4.17 0.83
C ARG A 198 15.45 -3.74 -0.04
N LEU A 199 15.18 -3.11 -1.17
CA LEU A 199 16.21 -2.52 -2.03
C LEU A 199 16.89 -1.37 -1.30
N ASP A 200 16.11 -0.48 -0.66
CA ASP A 200 16.64 0.66 0.09
C ASP A 200 17.58 0.22 1.21
N TYR A 201 17.23 -0.81 1.99
CA TYR A 201 18.14 -1.38 3.00
C TYR A 201 19.45 -1.90 2.40
N ARG A 202 19.38 -2.58 1.25
CA ARG A 202 20.59 -3.12 0.60
C ARG A 202 21.48 -2.02 0.03
N LEU A 203 20.89 -1.01 -0.61
CA LEU A 203 21.62 0.10 -1.21
C LEU A 203 22.21 1.03 -0.12
N THR A 204 21.48 1.29 0.95
CA THR A 204 22.01 2.03 2.10
C THR A 204 23.21 1.29 2.70
N GLY A 205 23.07 0.00 3.03
CA GLY A 205 24.18 -0.77 3.60
C GLY A 205 25.36 -0.98 2.65
N PHE A 206 25.14 -0.88 1.31
CA PHE A 206 26.22 -0.83 0.34
C PHE A 206 26.91 0.55 0.36
N ALA A 207 26.14 1.62 0.31
CA ALA A 207 26.63 3.00 0.31
C ALA A 207 27.48 3.29 1.58
N ASP A 208 27.01 2.87 2.74
CA ASP A 208 27.68 3.05 4.03
C ASP A 208 29.11 2.45 4.06
N LYS A 209 29.33 1.35 3.31
CA LYS A 209 30.69 0.73 3.22
C LYS A 209 31.72 1.61 2.51
N PHE A 210 31.25 2.56 1.71
CA PHE A 210 32.09 3.45 0.92
C PHE A 210 31.95 4.93 1.36
N ASP A 211 31.39 5.16 2.52
CA ASP A 211 31.08 6.50 3.04
C ASP A 211 30.24 7.36 2.07
N LEU A 212 29.33 6.71 1.33
CA LEU A 212 28.42 7.34 0.40
C LEU A 212 27.04 7.54 1.02
N LYS A 213 26.30 8.53 0.53
CA LYS A 213 24.91 8.76 0.91
C LYS A 213 23.96 8.23 -0.17
N TYR A 214 22.99 7.43 0.23
CA TYR A 214 21.95 6.90 -0.65
C TYR A 214 20.59 7.51 -0.30
N THR A 215 19.88 8.03 -1.30
CA THR A 215 18.48 8.45 -1.21
C THR A 215 17.71 8.02 -2.46
N ARG A 216 16.39 7.92 -2.33
CA ARG A 216 15.48 7.58 -3.43
C ARG A 216 14.19 8.40 -3.38
#